data_a33370e61148f4ddf51e0212a4d83f82
#
_entry.id   a33370e61148f4ddf51e0212a4d83f82
#
_cell.length_a   1.000
_cell.length_b   1.000
_cell.length_c   1.000
_cell.angle_alpha   90.00
_cell.angle_beta   90.00
_cell.angle_gamma   90.00
#
_symmetry.space_group_name_H-M   'P 1'
#
loop_
_entity.id
_entity.type
_entity.pdbx_description
1 polymer ?
#
loop_
_entity_poly.entity_id
_entity_poly.type
_entity_poly.pdbx_seq_one_letter_code
_entity_poly.pdbx_strand_id
1 'polypeptide(L)'
;MPIKCTTDRLAQNVRSGFAKLLIATLVPVIVAGCRHDAPGPQVAGWQLVDPEQRHPILVSQQPATLNLRVAANADGLTPMQRARVLDFAGRSKAADAGNSRIVISAPGGSANESASMQAADEARQLMIQSGYSETSIAVEAYHADGRDAPLRLSYMRYVAEAPDCGRDWSENLARTYQNTPYPNFGCAGQRNLAVMVANPADLLGPRTMTSRDANRRDDMYTKYVSGKPLGADAEKSTIDKPGLSN
;
A
#
# COMPACT_ATOMS: atom_id res chain seq x y z
N MET A 1 14.31 28.01 35.40
CA MET A 1 14.45 28.68 36.72
C MET A 1 14.44 27.61 37.78
N PRO A 2 15.57 27.40 38.49
CA PRO A 2 15.60 26.41 39.56
C PRO A 2 15.05 27.01 40.85
N ILE A 3 14.04 26.36 41.41
CA ILE A 3 13.51 26.71 42.74
C ILE A 3 14.46 26.10 43.77
N LYS A 4 15.25 26.97 44.38
CA LYS A 4 16.05 26.61 45.58
C LYS A 4 15.14 26.44 46.77
N CYS A 5 15.00 25.20 47.21
CA CYS A 5 14.40 24.89 48.54
C CYS A 5 15.43 25.28 49.60
N THR A 6 15.15 26.34 50.33
CA THR A 6 15.95 26.81 51.49
C THR A 6 15.55 25.98 52.70
N THR A 7 16.37 25.00 53.08
CA THR A 7 16.23 24.20 54.30
C THR A 7 17.21 24.63 55.40
N ASP A 8 17.27 25.93 55.71
CA ASP A 8 18.08 26.43 56.84
C ASP A 8 17.24 27.25 57.79
N ARG A 9 16.51 26.62 58.71
CA ARG A 9 16.10 27.20 60.00
C ARG A 9 15.22 26.29 60.90
N LEU A 10 15.39 24.99 60.94
CA LEU A 10 14.66 24.16 61.89
C LEU A 10 15.50 23.19 62.72
N ALA A 11 16.79 23.50 62.88
CA ALA A 11 17.72 22.64 63.64
C ALA A 11 18.03 23.08 65.08
N GLN A 12 17.28 24.01 65.67
CA GLN A 12 17.51 24.40 67.04
C GLN A 12 16.19 24.38 67.82
N ASN A 13 15.89 23.30 68.53
CA ASN A 13 15.10 23.12 69.72
C ASN A 13 14.19 21.88 69.70
N VAL A 14 14.76 20.68 69.68
CA VAL A 14 14.01 19.49 70.14
C VAL A 14 14.88 18.67 71.07
N ARG A 15 14.77 18.96 72.31
CA ARG A 15 15.31 18.19 73.43
C ARG A 15 14.29 17.13 73.89
N SER A 16 14.13 16.06 73.11
CA SER A 16 13.63 14.79 73.67
C SER A 16 13.86 13.67 72.63
N GLY A 17 14.36 12.52 73.06
CA GLY A 17 14.74 11.40 72.24
C GLY A 17 13.59 10.82 71.35
N PHE A 18 12.34 10.96 71.88
CA PHE A 18 11.14 10.50 71.10
C PHE A 18 10.81 11.35 69.89
N ALA A 19 11.03 12.66 69.98
CA ALA A 19 10.79 13.54 68.85
C ALA A 19 11.82 13.32 67.70
N LYS A 20 13.06 12.96 68.05
CA LYS A 20 14.10 12.63 67.04
C LYS A 20 13.80 11.34 66.30
N LEU A 21 13.20 10.35 66.96
CA LEU A 21 12.83 9.06 66.33
C LEU A 21 11.65 9.26 65.36
N LEU A 22 10.65 10.05 65.75
CA LEU A 22 9.50 10.37 64.90
C LEU A 22 9.89 11.17 63.63
N ILE A 23 10.81 12.12 63.76
CA ILE A 23 11.32 12.90 62.63
C ILE A 23 12.18 12.02 61.72
N ALA A 24 13.00 11.11 62.25
CA ALA A 24 13.82 10.18 61.48
C ALA A 24 12.99 9.17 60.65
N THR A 25 11.80 8.82 61.07
CA THR A 25 10.89 7.93 60.31
C THR A 25 9.99 8.71 59.35
N LEU A 26 9.65 9.95 59.62
CA LEU A 26 8.77 10.77 58.76
C LEU A 26 9.50 11.31 57.52
N VAL A 27 10.78 11.67 57.66
CA VAL A 27 11.59 12.22 56.56
C VAL A 27 11.74 11.26 55.35
N PRO A 28 12.03 9.95 55.51
CA PRO A 28 12.11 9.04 54.39
C PRO A 28 10.77 8.79 53.68
N VAL A 29 9.63 8.90 54.40
CA VAL A 29 8.29 8.76 53.80
C VAL A 29 7.95 9.95 52.91
N ILE A 30 8.37 11.16 53.28
CA ILE A 30 8.14 12.38 52.50
C ILE A 30 9.05 12.39 51.24
N VAL A 31 10.28 11.86 51.34
CA VAL A 31 11.21 11.77 50.20
C VAL A 31 10.84 10.63 49.25
N ALA A 32 10.21 9.57 49.76
CA ALA A 32 9.71 8.47 48.92
C ALA A 32 8.53 8.86 48.03
N GLY A 33 7.76 9.90 48.39
CA GLY A 33 6.62 10.41 47.61
C GLY A 33 7.00 11.22 46.37
N CYS A 34 8.27 11.55 46.18
CA CYS A 34 8.73 12.33 45.02
C CYS A 34 9.49 11.53 43.96
N ARG A 35 9.41 10.20 43.99
CA ARG A 35 9.79 9.41 42.83
C ARG A 35 8.68 9.45 41.80
N HIS A 36 8.53 10.59 41.15
CA HIS A 36 7.95 10.66 39.85
C HIS A 36 9.05 10.16 38.91
N ASP A 37 9.08 8.86 38.64
CA ASP A 37 9.68 8.35 37.42
C ASP A 37 8.78 8.87 36.30
N ALA A 38 8.79 10.20 36.09
CA ALA A 38 8.29 10.75 34.86
C ALA A 38 9.20 10.18 33.79
N PRO A 39 8.71 9.35 32.87
CA PRO A 39 9.45 9.08 31.65
C PRO A 39 9.83 10.46 31.12
N GLY A 40 11.12 10.65 30.77
CA GLY A 40 11.65 11.94 30.36
C GLY A 40 10.71 12.64 29.39
N PRO A 41 10.81 13.97 29.20
CA PRO A 41 9.80 14.75 28.49
C PRO A 41 9.54 14.09 27.13
N GLN A 42 8.44 13.36 27.05
CA GLN A 42 7.95 12.80 25.81
C GLN A 42 7.41 13.99 25.03
N VAL A 43 8.19 14.48 24.09
CA VAL A 43 7.73 15.50 23.17
C VAL A 43 6.56 14.89 22.41
N ALA A 44 5.37 15.39 22.65
CA ALA A 44 4.18 15.02 21.89
C ALA A 44 4.51 15.22 20.40
N GLY A 45 4.57 14.15 19.64
CA GLY A 45 4.99 14.14 18.23
C GLY A 45 5.99 13.04 17.87
N TRP A 46 6.86 12.63 18.78
CA TRP A 46 7.82 11.55 18.52
C TRP A 46 7.20 10.14 18.56
N GLN A 47 6.01 10.01 19.11
CA GLN A 47 5.26 8.75 19.15
C GLN A 47 4.13 8.68 18.10
N LEU A 48 3.94 9.72 17.33
CA LEU A 48 3.13 9.67 16.11
C LEU A 48 3.98 9.03 15.00
N VAL A 49 4.41 7.79 15.25
CA VAL A 49 4.91 6.97 14.15
C VAL A 49 3.74 6.79 13.20
N ASP A 50 3.96 7.23 11.97
CA ASP A 50 2.99 7.15 10.89
C ASP A 50 2.37 5.73 10.85
N PRO A 51 1.06 5.59 10.73
CA PRO A 51 0.42 4.28 10.57
C PRO A 51 1.08 3.39 9.51
N GLU A 52 1.61 3.98 8.46
CA GLU A 52 2.37 3.27 7.41
C GLU A 52 3.64 2.59 7.94
N GLN A 53 4.30 3.20 8.92
CA GLN A 53 5.51 2.62 9.53
C GLN A 53 5.19 1.57 10.60
N ARG A 54 4.06 1.74 11.29
CA ARG A 54 3.61 0.79 12.33
C ARG A 54 2.97 -0.45 11.75
N HIS A 55 2.19 -0.28 10.69
CA HIS A 55 1.40 -1.31 10.04
C HIS A 55 1.65 -1.27 8.53
N PRO A 56 2.87 -1.62 8.09
CA PRO A 56 3.24 -1.53 6.69
C PRO A 56 2.41 -2.48 5.83
N ILE A 57 2.03 -2.00 4.66
CA ILE A 57 1.49 -2.84 3.60
C ILE A 57 2.70 -3.44 2.87
N LEU A 58 2.80 -4.75 2.87
CA LEU A 58 3.86 -5.43 2.14
C LEU A 58 3.47 -5.60 0.68
N VAL A 59 4.23 -4.99 -0.23
CA VAL A 59 4.02 -5.14 -1.67
C VAL A 59 5.08 -6.06 -2.23
N SER A 60 4.63 -7.18 -2.79
CA SER A 60 5.49 -8.19 -3.40
C SER A 60 5.09 -8.48 -4.84
N GLN A 61 6.05 -8.98 -5.65
CA GLN A 61 5.75 -9.46 -6.98
C GLN A 61 5.46 -10.95 -6.93
N GLN A 62 4.34 -11.36 -7.50
CA GLN A 62 3.93 -12.75 -7.58
C GLN A 62 3.55 -13.11 -9.01
N PRO A 63 3.95 -14.32 -9.50
CA PRO A 63 3.56 -14.77 -10.82
C PRO A 63 2.07 -15.14 -10.85
N ALA A 64 1.33 -14.56 -11.79
CA ALA A 64 0.01 -15.02 -12.16
C ALA A 64 0.15 -15.97 -13.34
N THR A 65 -0.28 -17.22 -13.19
CA THR A 65 -0.08 -18.27 -14.21
C THR A 65 -1.41 -18.85 -14.67
N LEU A 66 -1.54 -18.97 -16.00
CA LEU A 66 -2.62 -19.71 -16.65
C LEU A 66 -2.04 -20.99 -17.29
N ASN A 67 -2.53 -22.15 -16.88
CA ASN A 67 -2.16 -23.43 -17.46
C ASN A 67 -3.23 -23.89 -18.44
N LEU A 68 -2.82 -24.23 -19.67
CA LEU A 68 -3.65 -24.74 -20.74
C LEU A 68 -3.19 -26.14 -21.10
N ARG A 69 -4.07 -27.13 -21.04
CA ARG A 69 -3.77 -28.49 -21.50
C ARG A 69 -4.02 -28.57 -22.99
N VAL A 70 -2.98 -28.86 -23.75
CA VAL A 70 -3.03 -29.03 -25.21
C VAL A 70 -2.78 -30.51 -25.50
N ALA A 71 -3.73 -31.17 -26.16
CA ALA A 71 -3.56 -32.57 -26.52
C ALA A 71 -2.51 -32.70 -27.65
N ALA A 72 -1.82 -33.83 -27.72
CA ALA A 72 -0.74 -34.06 -28.70
C ALA A 72 -1.21 -34.01 -30.18
N ASN A 73 -2.49 -34.22 -30.43
CA ASN A 73 -3.11 -34.18 -31.75
C ASN A 73 -4.00 -32.93 -31.96
N ALA A 74 -3.83 -31.90 -31.15
CA ALA A 74 -4.59 -30.67 -31.30
C ALA A 74 -3.99 -29.77 -32.38
N ASP A 75 -4.85 -29.18 -33.22
CA ASP A 75 -4.45 -28.19 -34.25
C ASP A 75 -4.59 -26.74 -33.68
N GLY A 76 -4.07 -26.50 -32.48
CA GLY A 76 -4.14 -25.20 -31.83
C GLY A 76 -5.06 -25.13 -30.62
N LEU A 77 -5.48 -23.93 -30.25
CA LEU A 77 -6.31 -23.66 -29.08
C LEU A 77 -7.80 -23.93 -29.39
N THR A 78 -8.48 -24.59 -28.47
CA THR A 78 -9.95 -24.71 -28.51
C THR A 78 -10.62 -23.34 -28.27
N PRO A 79 -11.88 -23.13 -28.72
CA PRO A 79 -12.60 -21.87 -28.45
C PRO A 79 -12.63 -21.45 -26.99
N MET A 80 -12.77 -22.42 -26.08
CA MET A 80 -12.73 -22.21 -24.63
C MET A 80 -11.35 -21.74 -24.16
N GLN A 81 -10.28 -22.32 -24.70
CA GLN A 81 -8.91 -21.93 -24.37
C GLN A 81 -8.59 -20.53 -24.91
N ARG A 82 -9.06 -20.17 -26.10
CA ARG A 82 -8.95 -18.79 -26.65
C ARG A 82 -9.62 -17.78 -25.74
N ALA A 83 -10.84 -18.07 -25.28
CA ALA A 83 -11.54 -17.22 -24.32
C ALA A 83 -10.76 -17.04 -23.01
N ARG A 84 -10.14 -18.11 -22.49
CA ARG A 84 -9.30 -18.05 -21.29
C ARG A 84 -8.02 -17.24 -21.50
N VAL A 85 -7.41 -17.31 -22.69
CA VAL A 85 -6.24 -16.47 -23.04
C VAL A 85 -6.64 -15.00 -23.09
N LEU A 86 -7.77 -14.66 -23.69
CA LEU A 86 -8.27 -13.28 -23.77
C LEU A 86 -8.63 -12.73 -22.39
N ASP A 87 -9.28 -13.53 -21.54
CA ASP A 87 -9.58 -13.17 -20.15
C ASP A 87 -8.29 -12.96 -19.34
N PHE A 88 -7.29 -13.82 -19.52
CA PHE A 88 -5.97 -13.66 -18.91
C PHE A 88 -5.27 -12.36 -19.36
N ALA A 89 -5.31 -12.05 -20.66
CA ALA A 89 -4.79 -10.82 -21.21
C ALA A 89 -5.51 -9.58 -20.62
N GLY A 90 -6.83 -9.62 -20.49
CA GLY A 90 -7.62 -8.56 -19.87
C GLY A 90 -7.24 -8.33 -18.40
N ARG A 91 -7.10 -9.42 -17.64
CA ARG A 91 -6.69 -9.33 -16.22
C ARG A 91 -5.27 -8.80 -16.04
N SER A 92 -4.33 -9.20 -16.91
CA SER A 92 -2.96 -8.70 -16.80
C SER A 92 -2.87 -7.21 -17.15
N LYS A 93 -3.67 -6.70 -18.09
CA LYS A 93 -3.78 -5.27 -18.38
C LYS A 93 -4.38 -4.48 -17.21
N ALA A 94 -5.41 -5.02 -16.58
CA ALA A 94 -6.05 -4.39 -15.43
C ALA A 94 -5.11 -4.33 -14.21
N ALA A 95 -4.27 -5.36 -14.03
CA ALA A 95 -3.39 -5.45 -12.88
C ALA A 95 -2.16 -4.52 -12.96
N ASP A 96 -1.65 -4.23 -14.16
CA ASP A 96 -0.39 -3.48 -14.33
C ASP A 96 -0.40 -2.55 -15.56
N ALA A 97 -1.57 -2.12 -16.01
CA ALA A 97 -1.74 -1.29 -17.21
C ALA A 97 -0.99 -1.82 -18.45
N GLY A 98 -0.72 -3.13 -18.49
CA GLY A 98 -0.04 -3.78 -19.62
C GLY A 98 1.49 -3.61 -19.67
N ASN A 99 2.11 -3.12 -18.59
CA ASN A 99 3.57 -2.95 -18.52
C ASN A 99 4.32 -4.26 -18.23
N SER A 100 3.65 -5.24 -17.63
CA SER A 100 4.26 -6.53 -17.32
C SER A 100 4.52 -7.33 -18.58
N ARG A 101 5.73 -7.87 -18.67
CA ARG A 101 6.08 -8.83 -19.71
C ARG A 101 5.30 -10.13 -19.51
N ILE A 102 4.71 -10.63 -20.61
CA ILE A 102 4.04 -11.94 -20.60
C ILE A 102 5.04 -12.98 -21.10
N VAL A 103 5.12 -14.09 -20.38
CA VAL A 103 5.92 -15.24 -20.74
C VAL A 103 5.00 -16.40 -21.11
N ILE A 104 5.13 -16.91 -22.32
CA ILE A 104 4.44 -18.10 -22.80
C ILE A 104 5.47 -19.23 -22.78
N SER A 105 5.30 -20.18 -21.86
CA SER A 105 6.22 -21.31 -21.72
C SER A 105 5.59 -22.56 -22.34
N ALA A 106 6.16 -23.02 -23.44
CA ALA A 106 5.76 -24.24 -24.14
C ALA A 106 6.59 -25.45 -23.65
N PRO A 107 5.97 -26.62 -23.47
CA PRO A 107 6.71 -27.81 -23.07
C PRO A 107 7.59 -28.33 -24.21
N GLY A 108 8.87 -28.59 -23.92
CA GLY A 108 9.81 -29.25 -24.81
C GLY A 108 10.11 -30.66 -24.30
N GLY A 109 10.27 -31.63 -25.18
CA GLY A 109 10.52 -33.03 -24.85
C GLY A 109 9.27 -33.86 -24.53
N SER A 110 8.10 -33.24 -24.52
CA SER A 110 6.84 -33.93 -24.27
C SER A 110 6.18 -34.42 -25.57
N ALA A 111 5.27 -35.40 -25.47
CA ALA A 111 4.57 -35.93 -26.65
C ALA A 111 3.68 -34.88 -27.36
N ASN A 112 3.29 -33.81 -26.68
CA ASN A 112 2.47 -32.73 -27.20
C ASN A 112 3.27 -31.46 -27.53
N GLU A 113 4.61 -31.54 -27.68
CA GLU A 113 5.47 -30.40 -27.96
C GLU A 113 5.04 -29.61 -29.19
N SER A 114 4.88 -30.27 -30.36
CA SER A 114 4.51 -29.59 -31.61
C SER A 114 3.14 -28.90 -31.52
N ALA A 115 2.14 -29.59 -30.95
CA ALA A 115 0.82 -29.01 -30.75
C ALA A 115 0.84 -27.82 -29.77
N SER A 116 1.68 -27.91 -28.72
CA SER A 116 1.84 -26.84 -27.74
C SER A 116 2.56 -25.62 -28.34
N MET A 117 3.51 -25.80 -29.25
CA MET A 117 4.17 -24.70 -29.96
C MET A 117 3.18 -23.98 -30.88
N GLN A 118 2.35 -24.70 -31.64
CA GLN A 118 1.29 -24.08 -32.44
C GLN A 118 0.29 -23.31 -31.58
N ALA A 119 -0.11 -23.89 -30.44
CA ALA A 119 -0.99 -23.22 -29.48
C ALA A 119 -0.33 -21.98 -28.85
N ALA A 120 0.99 -22.00 -28.62
CA ALA A 120 1.73 -20.86 -28.12
C ALA A 120 1.78 -19.71 -29.14
N ASP A 121 1.99 -20.01 -30.41
CA ASP A 121 1.96 -19.01 -31.49
C ASP A 121 0.56 -18.40 -31.64
N GLU A 122 -0.48 -19.23 -31.56
CA GLU A 122 -1.87 -18.74 -31.59
C GLU A 122 -2.16 -17.85 -30.36
N ALA A 123 -1.75 -18.27 -29.17
CA ALA A 123 -1.91 -17.46 -27.95
C ALA A 123 -1.18 -16.12 -28.08
N ARG A 124 0.05 -16.10 -28.64
CA ARG A 124 0.79 -14.88 -28.92
C ARG A 124 0.03 -13.94 -29.87
N GLN A 125 -0.51 -14.47 -30.96
CA GLN A 125 -1.30 -13.69 -31.90
C GLN A 125 -2.55 -13.08 -31.26
N LEU A 126 -3.28 -13.86 -30.45
CA LEU A 126 -4.44 -13.37 -29.71
C LEU A 126 -4.09 -12.23 -28.75
N MET A 127 -2.94 -12.30 -28.11
CA MET A 127 -2.45 -11.24 -27.23
C MET A 127 -2.08 -9.98 -28.02
N ILE A 128 -1.42 -10.10 -29.16
CA ILE A 128 -1.12 -8.97 -30.05
C ILE A 128 -2.42 -8.32 -30.54
N GLN A 129 -3.40 -9.10 -30.97
CA GLN A 129 -4.73 -8.61 -31.38
C GLN A 129 -5.45 -7.92 -30.22
N SER A 130 -5.25 -8.37 -29.00
CA SER A 130 -5.78 -7.71 -27.80
C SER A 130 -5.00 -6.45 -27.38
N GLY A 131 -3.96 -6.05 -28.17
CA GLY A 131 -3.22 -4.80 -28.00
C GLY A 131 -1.98 -4.89 -27.11
N TYR A 132 -1.34 -6.07 -27.00
CA TYR A 132 0.00 -6.20 -26.46
C TYR A 132 1.05 -5.90 -27.51
N SER A 133 2.14 -5.26 -27.10
CA SER A 133 3.31 -5.11 -27.96
C SER A 133 3.99 -6.47 -28.18
N GLU A 134 4.44 -6.74 -29.37
CA GLU A 134 5.18 -7.95 -29.68
C GLU A 134 6.42 -8.13 -28.77
N THR A 135 7.09 -7.03 -28.44
CA THR A 135 8.27 -7.01 -27.58
C THR A 135 7.96 -7.32 -26.11
N SER A 136 6.69 -7.16 -25.69
CA SER A 136 6.24 -7.47 -24.33
C SER A 136 5.87 -8.94 -24.13
N ILE A 137 5.89 -9.75 -25.20
CA ILE A 137 5.56 -11.18 -25.13
C ILE A 137 6.84 -12.00 -25.44
N ALA A 138 7.24 -12.83 -24.47
CA ALA A 138 8.29 -13.81 -24.67
C ALA A 138 7.70 -15.21 -24.84
N VAL A 139 8.25 -15.97 -25.76
CA VAL A 139 7.96 -17.41 -25.90
C VAL A 139 9.21 -18.17 -25.51
N GLU A 140 9.09 -19.07 -24.54
CA GLU A 140 10.17 -19.85 -23.97
C GLU A 140 9.79 -21.32 -23.93
N ALA A 141 10.77 -22.20 -24.14
CA ALA A 141 10.56 -23.64 -23.94
C ALA A 141 10.97 -24.04 -22.52
N TYR A 142 10.20 -24.88 -21.87
CA TYR A 142 10.56 -25.50 -20.62
C TYR A 142 10.64 -27.03 -20.77
N HIS A 143 11.58 -27.65 -20.12
CA HIS A 143 11.69 -29.12 -20.16
C HIS A 143 10.54 -29.77 -19.40
N ALA A 144 9.82 -30.68 -20.05
CA ALA A 144 8.71 -31.40 -19.46
C ALA A 144 8.68 -32.84 -19.96
N ASP A 145 8.72 -33.75 -19.01
CA ASP A 145 8.51 -35.17 -19.26
C ASP A 145 7.01 -35.51 -19.22
N GLY A 146 6.54 -36.34 -20.14
CA GLY A 146 5.18 -36.83 -20.11
C GLY A 146 4.36 -36.59 -21.39
N ARG A 147 3.06 -36.98 -21.33
CA ARG A 147 2.17 -36.95 -22.50
C ARG A 147 1.52 -35.59 -22.73
N ASP A 148 1.08 -34.95 -21.66
CA ASP A 148 0.19 -33.79 -21.71
C ASP A 148 0.71 -32.65 -20.83
N ALA A 149 1.94 -32.21 -21.10
CA ALA A 149 2.52 -31.10 -20.38
C ALA A 149 1.79 -29.78 -20.72
N PRO A 150 1.44 -28.94 -19.75
CA PRO A 150 0.63 -27.75 -20.00
C PRO A 150 1.40 -26.63 -20.68
N LEU A 151 0.79 -25.96 -21.64
CA LEU A 151 1.20 -24.63 -22.07
C LEU A 151 0.94 -23.64 -20.91
N ARG A 152 1.95 -22.87 -20.51
CA ARG A 152 1.86 -21.93 -19.38
C ARG A 152 2.00 -20.50 -19.88
N LEU A 153 1.06 -19.66 -19.49
CA LEU A 153 1.13 -18.22 -19.70
C LEU A 153 1.29 -17.57 -18.34
N SER A 154 2.29 -16.72 -18.16
CA SER A 154 2.55 -16.07 -16.88
C SER A 154 2.93 -14.60 -17.05
N TYR A 155 2.57 -13.80 -16.06
CA TYR A 155 3.08 -12.44 -15.89
C TYR A 155 3.31 -12.16 -14.42
N MET A 156 4.20 -11.21 -14.13
CA MET A 156 4.42 -10.77 -12.75
C MET A 156 3.40 -9.68 -12.40
N ARG A 157 2.69 -9.88 -11.29
CA ARG A 157 1.77 -8.89 -10.74
C ARG A 157 2.22 -8.46 -9.36
N TYR A 158 1.93 -7.21 -9.02
CA TYR A 158 2.09 -6.75 -7.65
C TYR A 158 0.90 -7.21 -6.79
N VAL A 159 1.20 -7.64 -5.58
CA VAL A 159 0.21 -8.03 -4.57
C VAL A 159 0.49 -7.25 -3.31
N ALA A 160 -0.55 -6.62 -2.76
CA ALA A 160 -0.48 -5.96 -1.48
C ALA A 160 -0.96 -6.93 -0.38
N GLU A 161 -0.10 -7.21 0.58
CA GLU A 161 -0.46 -7.97 1.77
C GLU A 161 -0.82 -6.99 2.87
N ALA A 162 -2.06 -7.12 3.35
CA ALA A 162 -2.56 -6.28 4.42
C ALA A 162 -1.86 -6.60 5.75
N PRO A 163 -1.58 -5.62 6.61
CA PRO A 163 -1.05 -5.88 7.93
C PRO A 163 -2.03 -6.72 8.76
N ASP A 164 -1.49 -7.61 9.58
CA ASP A 164 -2.29 -8.33 10.56
C ASP A 164 -2.56 -7.41 11.75
N CYS A 165 -3.82 -6.99 11.87
CA CYS A 165 -4.26 -6.16 12.97
C CYS A 165 -4.45 -7.03 14.20
N GLY A 166 -3.43 -7.09 15.06
CA GLY A 166 -3.46 -7.81 16.32
C GLY A 166 -4.67 -7.44 17.17
N ARG A 167 -5.08 -8.33 18.04
CA ARG A 167 -6.15 -8.12 19.01
C ARG A 167 -5.61 -7.54 20.34
N ASP A 168 -4.59 -6.69 20.25
CA ASP A 168 -4.04 -6.06 21.43
C ASP A 168 -4.97 -4.93 21.91
N TRP A 169 -5.83 -5.30 22.82
CA TRP A 169 -6.73 -4.42 23.55
C TRP A 169 -6.29 -4.27 25.01
N SER A 170 -5.01 -4.53 25.29
CA SER A 170 -4.45 -4.48 26.64
C SER A 170 -4.49 -3.09 27.27
N GLU A 171 -4.43 -2.04 26.45
CA GLU A 171 -4.48 -0.66 26.93
C GLU A 171 -5.90 -0.12 26.95
N ASN A 172 -6.30 0.34 28.15
CA ASN A 172 -7.56 1.05 28.32
C ASN A 172 -7.32 2.56 28.21
N LEU A 173 -7.70 3.16 27.11
CA LEU A 173 -7.53 4.60 26.84
C LEU A 173 -8.19 5.51 27.88
N ALA A 174 -9.22 5.03 28.57
CA ALA A 174 -9.84 5.78 29.66
C ALA A 174 -8.96 5.86 30.93
N ARG A 175 -7.90 5.06 31.01
CA ARG A 175 -6.96 5.01 32.13
C ARG A 175 -5.54 5.44 31.80
N THR A 176 -5.22 5.64 30.51
CA THR A 176 -3.91 6.11 30.08
C THR A 176 -3.93 7.63 29.96
N TYR A 177 -3.21 8.29 30.85
CA TYR A 177 -3.07 9.76 30.83
C TYR A 177 -1.98 10.24 29.86
N GLN A 178 -1.32 9.33 29.15
CA GLN A 178 -0.15 9.63 28.31
C GLN A 178 -0.50 10.18 26.93
N ASN A 179 -1.76 10.16 26.56
CA ASN A 179 -2.24 10.64 25.24
C ASN A 179 -1.50 10.01 24.05
N THR A 180 -1.02 8.77 24.21
CA THR A 180 -0.33 8.00 23.17
C THR A 180 -1.32 7.18 22.35
N PRO A 181 -1.13 7.07 21.03
CA PRO A 181 -1.98 6.22 20.21
C PRO A 181 -1.80 4.75 20.65
N TYR A 182 -2.92 4.02 20.77
CA TYR A 182 -2.89 2.60 21.10
C TYR A 182 -2.21 1.76 19.99
N PRO A 183 -1.73 0.54 20.26
CA PRO A 183 -0.94 -0.27 19.33
C PRO A 183 -1.61 -0.51 17.98
N ASN A 184 -2.93 -0.73 17.95
CA ASN A 184 -3.70 -0.98 16.73
C ASN A 184 -4.13 0.30 15.98
N PHE A 185 -3.73 1.48 16.47
CA PHE A 185 -4.13 2.74 15.83
C PHE A 185 -3.59 2.83 14.39
N GLY A 186 -4.49 3.03 13.43
CA GLY A 186 -4.17 3.11 12.01
C GLY A 186 -4.13 1.76 11.28
N CYS A 187 -4.06 0.62 11.99
CA CYS A 187 -3.98 -0.70 11.35
C CYS A 187 -5.17 -0.99 10.44
N ALA A 188 -6.39 -0.71 10.89
CA ALA A 188 -7.59 -0.92 10.07
C ALA A 188 -7.58 -0.06 8.80
N GLY A 189 -7.07 1.17 8.88
CA GLY A 189 -6.89 2.05 7.71
C GLY A 189 -5.92 1.45 6.70
N GLN A 190 -4.74 0.99 7.15
CA GLN A 190 -3.74 0.34 6.30
C GLN A 190 -4.27 -0.96 5.68
N ARG A 191 -4.99 -1.77 6.46
CA ARG A 191 -5.62 -2.99 5.95
C ARG A 191 -6.66 -2.68 4.88
N ASN A 192 -7.52 -1.68 5.10
CA ASN A 192 -8.51 -1.25 4.11
C ASN A 192 -7.84 -0.74 2.83
N LEU A 193 -6.79 0.08 2.97
CA LEU A 193 -6.02 0.56 1.83
C LEU A 193 -5.42 -0.60 1.01
N ALA A 194 -4.81 -1.58 1.67
CA ALA A 194 -4.24 -2.76 1.00
C ALA A 194 -5.26 -3.56 0.19
N VAL A 195 -6.50 -3.69 0.71
CA VAL A 195 -7.57 -4.45 0.04
C VAL A 195 -8.23 -3.64 -1.08
N MET A 196 -8.29 -2.32 -0.95
CA MET A 196 -9.01 -1.44 -1.89
C MET A 196 -8.13 -0.93 -3.02
N VAL A 197 -6.80 -0.97 -2.88
CA VAL A 197 -5.90 -0.48 -3.92
C VAL A 197 -6.06 -1.30 -5.21
N ALA A 198 -6.38 -0.62 -6.32
CA ALA A 198 -6.59 -1.28 -7.60
C ALA A 198 -5.28 -1.83 -8.20
N ASN A 199 -4.19 -1.09 -8.06
CA ASN A 199 -2.85 -1.53 -8.46
C ASN A 199 -1.87 -1.34 -7.30
N PRO A 200 -1.44 -2.43 -6.64
CA PRO A 200 -0.51 -2.37 -5.53
C PRO A 200 0.85 -1.73 -5.84
N ALA A 201 1.26 -1.69 -7.10
CA ALA A 201 2.48 -0.98 -7.51
C ALA A 201 2.43 0.52 -7.21
N ASP A 202 1.25 1.12 -7.16
CA ASP A 202 1.07 2.54 -6.85
C ASP A 202 1.46 2.89 -5.40
N LEU A 203 1.51 1.90 -4.52
CA LEU A 203 2.01 2.05 -3.15
C LEU A 203 3.54 2.15 -3.08
N LEU A 204 4.25 1.69 -4.11
CA LEU A 204 5.72 1.75 -4.17
C LEU A 204 6.23 3.09 -4.69
N GLY A 205 5.41 3.81 -5.45
CA GLY A 205 5.77 5.10 -6.00
C GLY A 205 4.80 5.58 -7.07
N PRO A 206 4.91 6.86 -7.45
CA PRO A 206 4.06 7.43 -8.48
C PRO A 206 4.34 6.78 -9.85
N ARG A 207 3.30 6.57 -10.63
CA ARG A 207 3.44 6.10 -12.01
C ARG A 207 4.17 7.13 -12.86
N THR A 208 4.94 6.65 -13.83
CA THR A 208 5.51 7.52 -14.87
C THR A 208 4.37 8.18 -15.65
N MET A 209 4.35 9.50 -15.63
CA MET A 209 3.37 10.25 -16.39
C MET A 209 3.87 10.43 -17.81
N THR A 210 2.99 10.24 -18.79
CA THR A 210 3.26 10.70 -20.16
C THR A 210 3.42 12.21 -20.14
N SER A 211 4.39 12.73 -20.90
CA SER A 211 4.57 14.17 -21.01
C SER A 211 3.28 14.81 -21.53
N ARG A 212 2.86 15.90 -20.89
CA ARG A 212 1.70 16.67 -21.36
C ARG A 212 1.99 17.25 -22.72
N ASP A 213 0.94 17.33 -23.54
CA ASP A 213 1.00 18.02 -24.83
C ASP A 213 1.53 19.46 -24.63
N ALA A 214 2.56 19.81 -25.41
CA ALA A 214 3.18 21.14 -25.37
C ALA A 214 2.16 22.22 -25.72
N ASN A 215 1.29 21.99 -26.68
CA ASN A 215 0.28 22.94 -27.16
C ASN A 215 -0.61 23.45 -26.01
N ARG A 216 -1.08 22.54 -25.15
CA ARG A 216 -1.89 22.94 -23.99
C ARG A 216 -1.10 23.79 -23.01
N ARG A 217 0.19 23.57 -22.86
CA ARG A 217 1.04 24.37 -21.98
C ARG A 217 1.22 25.78 -22.55
N ASP A 218 1.43 25.88 -23.86
CA ASP A 218 1.59 27.14 -24.56
C ASP A 218 0.31 27.98 -24.54
N ASP A 219 -0.85 27.36 -24.69
CA ASP A 219 -2.16 28.00 -24.53
C ASP A 219 -2.35 28.56 -23.11
N MET A 220 -2.01 27.77 -22.11
CA MET A 220 -2.13 28.18 -20.72
C MET A 220 -1.17 29.33 -20.41
N TYR A 221 0.06 29.28 -20.92
CA TYR A 221 1.05 30.33 -20.78
C TYR A 221 0.59 31.63 -21.45
N THR A 222 0.08 31.54 -22.67
CA THR A 222 -0.44 32.68 -23.42
C THR A 222 -1.62 33.34 -22.71
N LYS A 223 -2.54 32.56 -22.15
CA LYS A 223 -3.66 33.08 -21.33
C LYS A 223 -3.13 33.77 -20.07
N TYR A 224 -2.14 33.16 -19.39
CA TYR A 224 -1.56 33.73 -18.19
C TYR A 224 -0.90 35.09 -18.45
N VAL A 225 -0.04 35.20 -19.49
CA VAL A 225 0.64 36.43 -19.85
C VAL A 225 -0.36 37.51 -20.29
N SER A 226 -1.46 37.11 -20.95
CA SER A 226 -2.53 38.05 -21.39
C SER A 226 -3.54 38.40 -20.30
N GLY A 227 -3.35 37.88 -19.06
CA GLY A 227 -4.28 38.12 -17.93
C GLY A 227 -5.66 37.50 -18.10
N LYS A 228 -5.82 36.52 -18.98
CA LYS A 228 -7.08 35.79 -19.19
C LYS A 228 -7.25 34.67 -18.15
N PRO A 229 -8.48 34.38 -17.71
CA PRO A 229 -8.72 33.29 -16.77
C PRO A 229 -8.28 31.95 -17.36
N LEU A 230 -7.60 31.13 -16.55
CA LEU A 230 -7.04 29.83 -16.93
C LEU A 230 -8.10 28.70 -16.86
N GLY A 231 -9.22 28.92 -16.20
CA GLY A 231 -10.33 27.98 -16.12
C GLY A 231 -11.17 27.94 -17.40
N ALA A 232 -11.99 26.90 -17.54
CA ALA A 232 -13.08 26.91 -18.50
C ALA A 232 -14.02 28.08 -18.16
N ASP A 233 -14.54 28.75 -19.17
CA ASP A 233 -15.57 29.75 -18.96
C ASP A 233 -16.69 29.09 -18.16
N ALA A 234 -17.03 29.66 -17.01
CA ALA A 234 -18.13 29.16 -16.22
C ALA A 234 -19.36 29.21 -17.13
N GLU A 235 -19.87 28.03 -17.48
CA GLU A 235 -21.14 27.93 -18.18
C GLU A 235 -22.14 28.74 -17.35
N LYS A 236 -22.63 29.84 -17.91
CA LYS A 236 -23.66 30.62 -17.26
C LYS A 236 -24.83 29.68 -17.04
N SER A 237 -24.97 29.17 -15.82
CA SER A 237 -26.13 28.38 -15.47
C SER A 237 -27.34 29.30 -15.64
N THR A 238 -28.10 29.09 -16.69
CA THR A 238 -29.41 29.66 -16.92
C THR A 238 -30.40 28.97 -15.97
N ILE A 239 -30.07 28.98 -14.68
CA ILE A 239 -31.08 28.70 -13.66
C ILE A 239 -31.83 30.03 -13.52
N ASP A 240 -32.91 30.16 -14.29
CA ASP A 240 -33.92 31.18 -14.06
C ASP A 240 -34.29 31.11 -12.58
N LYS A 241 -33.89 32.13 -11.83
CA LYS A 241 -34.43 32.32 -10.48
C LYS A 241 -35.91 32.50 -10.61
N PRO A 242 -36.76 31.62 -10.07
CA PRO A 242 -38.20 31.88 -10.03
C PRO A 242 -38.40 33.20 -9.30
N GLY A 243 -39.02 34.15 -9.98
CA GLY A 243 -39.23 35.49 -9.47
C GLY A 243 -39.95 35.46 -8.13
N LEU A 244 -39.27 35.96 -7.11
CA LEU A 244 -39.93 36.44 -5.90
C LEU A 244 -40.59 37.77 -6.28
N SER A 245 -41.83 37.69 -6.75
CA SER A 245 -42.73 38.85 -6.81
C SER A 245 -43.22 39.12 -5.40
N ASN A 246 -42.94 40.33 -4.91
CA ASN A 246 -43.62 40.93 -3.76
C ASN A 246 -45.13 40.99 -3.95
#